data_7f98ed076c0c5a3f000d383799e45d69
#
_entry.id   7f98ed076c0c5a3f000d383799e45d69
#
_cell.length_a   1.000
_cell.length_b   1.000
_cell.length_c   1.000
_cell.angle_alpha   90.00
_cell.angle_beta   90.00
_cell.angle_gamma   90.00
#
_symmetry.space_group_name_H-M   'P 1'
#
loop_
_entity.id
_entity.type
_entity.pdbx_description
1 polymer ?
#
loop_
_entity_poly.entity_id
_entity_poly.type
_entity_poly.pdbx_seq_one_letter_code
_entity_poly.pdbx_strand_id
1 'polypeptide(L)'
;MSEKTAGRLTTRTLAMSRDTNPAGDIFGGWVLSQMDIAAGICAGQRAQSRVVTVSLDSMSFISPVKVGDILGVYTKVLNIGTTSMVIHVEAWVRRDRIGNREKVTEGNFKFVALDEQGKSKKIPDESELPSYVFESDEFQRLI
;
A
#
# COMPACT_ATOMS: atom_id res chain seq x y z
N MET A 1 -1.01 3.58 24.16
CA MET A 1 -0.31 4.19 23.01
C MET A 1 -0.65 3.44 21.75
N SER A 2 -0.98 4.16 20.72
CA SER A 2 -1.20 3.53 19.42
C SER A 2 0.14 3.14 18.80
N GLU A 3 0.17 2.01 18.10
CA GLU A 3 1.33 1.63 17.31
C GLU A 3 1.62 2.67 16.25
N LYS A 4 2.88 2.80 15.89
CA LYS A 4 3.28 3.67 14.79
C LYS A 4 3.17 2.91 13.47
N THR A 5 2.67 3.61 12.46
CA THR A 5 2.68 3.10 11.09
C THR A 5 4.10 3.15 10.53
N ALA A 6 4.44 2.16 9.70
CA ALA A 6 5.67 2.17 8.93
C ALA A 6 5.37 2.66 7.53
N GLY A 7 6.15 3.63 7.04
CA GLY A 7 5.99 4.14 5.69
C GLY A 7 5.05 5.34 5.60
N ARG A 8 4.61 5.62 4.39
CA ARG A 8 3.80 6.79 4.05
C ARG A 8 2.38 6.39 3.78
N LEU A 9 1.42 7.21 4.23
CA LEU A 9 0.02 7.03 3.87
C LEU A 9 -0.13 7.22 2.36
N THR A 10 -0.46 6.14 1.67
CA THR A 10 -0.54 6.14 0.21
C THR A 10 -1.96 6.20 -0.29
N THR A 11 -2.88 5.48 0.35
CA THR A 11 -4.31 5.51 0.01
C THR A 11 -5.16 5.54 1.26
N ARG A 12 -6.36 6.12 1.11
CA ARG A 12 -7.42 6.05 2.11
C ARG A 12 -8.71 5.73 1.39
N THR A 13 -9.44 4.74 1.89
CA THR A 13 -10.66 4.28 1.23
C THR A 13 -11.71 3.98 2.28
N LEU A 14 -12.92 4.42 2.03
CA LEU A 14 -14.06 4.11 2.88
C LEU A 14 -14.58 2.71 2.54
N ALA A 15 -14.69 1.84 3.55
CA ALA A 15 -15.27 0.51 3.37
C ALA A 15 -16.79 0.63 3.26
N MET A 16 -17.35 0.13 2.19
CA MET A 16 -18.76 0.28 1.85
C MET A 16 -19.50 -1.05 1.89
N SER A 17 -20.81 -0.99 1.97
CA SER A 17 -21.65 -2.21 2.07
C SER A 17 -21.48 -3.15 0.87
N ARG A 18 -21.17 -2.63 -0.32
CA ARG A 18 -20.90 -3.46 -1.51
C ARG A 18 -19.64 -4.31 -1.37
N ASP A 19 -18.79 -4.01 -0.41
CA ASP A 19 -17.51 -4.69 -0.19
C ASP A 19 -17.63 -5.80 0.86
N THR A 20 -18.86 -6.11 1.31
CA THR A 20 -19.09 -7.11 2.35
C THR A 20 -19.26 -8.51 1.79
N ASN A 21 -18.92 -9.49 2.63
CA ASN A 21 -19.27 -10.90 2.39
C ASN A 21 -20.69 -11.19 2.92
N PRO A 22 -21.20 -12.42 2.72
CA PRO A 22 -22.54 -12.76 3.22
C PRO A 22 -22.72 -12.62 4.73
N ALA A 23 -21.63 -12.68 5.50
CA ALA A 23 -21.68 -12.50 6.95
C ALA A 23 -21.71 -11.03 7.38
N GLY A 24 -21.61 -10.08 6.44
CA GLY A 24 -21.64 -8.65 6.74
C GLY A 24 -20.27 -8.04 7.06
N ASP A 25 -19.20 -8.81 6.95
CA ASP A 25 -17.83 -8.30 7.12
C ASP A 25 -17.20 -7.96 5.77
N ILE A 26 -16.23 -7.04 5.78
CA ILE A 26 -15.52 -6.69 4.57
C ILE A 26 -14.64 -7.87 4.13
N PHE A 27 -14.66 -8.18 2.83
CA PHE A 27 -13.83 -9.24 2.27
C PHE A 27 -12.35 -9.00 2.54
N GLY A 28 -11.63 -10.05 2.95
CA GLY A 28 -10.18 -9.99 3.04
C GLY A 28 -9.54 -9.66 1.69
N GLY A 29 -10.10 -10.19 0.59
CA GLY A 29 -9.64 -9.89 -0.75
C GLY A 29 -9.76 -8.41 -1.12
N TRP A 30 -10.78 -7.71 -0.60
CA TRP A 30 -10.91 -6.27 -0.79
C TRP A 30 -9.74 -5.53 -0.14
N VAL A 31 -9.38 -5.93 1.08
CA VAL A 31 -8.23 -5.34 1.79
C VAL A 31 -6.95 -5.60 1.01
N LEU A 32 -6.75 -6.83 0.53
CA LEU A 32 -5.58 -7.18 -0.28
C LEU A 32 -5.51 -6.35 -1.56
N SER A 33 -6.64 -6.13 -2.23
CA SER A 33 -6.67 -5.32 -3.45
C SER A 33 -6.31 -3.86 -3.17
N GLN A 34 -6.78 -3.32 -2.04
CA GLN A 34 -6.41 -1.95 -1.63
C GLN A 34 -4.92 -1.85 -1.33
N MET A 35 -4.35 -2.87 -0.71
CA MET A 35 -2.91 -2.92 -0.43
C MET A 35 -2.10 -3.03 -1.72
N ASP A 36 -2.55 -3.85 -2.67
CA ASP A 36 -1.88 -4.00 -3.95
C ASP A 36 -1.90 -2.70 -4.76
N ILE A 37 -3.03 -2.00 -4.76
CA ILE A 37 -3.16 -0.69 -5.41
C ILE A 37 -2.17 0.30 -4.80
N ALA A 38 -2.15 0.40 -3.49
CA ALA A 38 -1.25 1.34 -2.79
C ALA A 38 0.22 0.99 -3.04
N ALA A 39 0.56 -0.29 -2.94
CA ALA A 39 1.92 -0.76 -3.20
C ALA A 39 2.34 -0.49 -4.64
N GLY A 40 1.42 -0.68 -5.60
CA GLY A 40 1.65 -0.37 -7.00
C GLY A 40 1.90 1.11 -7.26
N ILE A 41 1.17 1.99 -6.57
CA ILE A 41 1.41 3.44 -6.63
C ILE A 41 2.83 3.75 -6.14
N CYS A 42 3.19 3.21 -4.99
CA CYS A 42 4.52 3.40 -4.42
C CYS A 42 5.62 2.89 -5.36
N ALA A 43 5.47 1.67 -5.85
CA ALA A 43 6.44 1.05 -6.74
C ALA A 43 6.57 1.81 -8.06
N GLY A 44 5.44 2.22 -8.64
CA GLY A 44 5.43 2.97 -9.91
C GLY A 44 6.12 4.32 -9.77
N GLN A 45 5.88 5.02 -8.66
CA GLN A 45 6.56 6.28 -8.38
C GLN A 45 8.07 6.08 -8.24
N ARG A 46 8.48 5.04 -7.54
CA ARG A 46 9.91 4.78 -7.34
C ARG A 46 10.59 4.35 -8.64
N ALA A 47 9.93 3.52 -9.44
CA ALA A 47 10.49 3.02 -10.69
C ALA A 47 10.34 4.01 -11.86
N GLN A 48 9.43 4.98 -11.75
CA GLN A 48 9.07 5.89 -12.84
C GLN A 48 8.73 5.12 -14.12
N SER A 49 8.02 4.01 -13.97
CA SER A 49 7.61 3.14 -15.05
C SER A 49 6.40 2.32 -14.63
N ARG A 50 5.89 1.53 -15.55
CA ARG A 50 4.90 0.51 -15.24
C ARG A 50 5.54 -0.51 -14.30
N VAL A 51 4.73 -1.08 -13.43
CA VAL A 51 5.16 -2.13 -12.51
C VAL A 51 4.12 -3.23 -12.52
N VAL A 52 4.53 -4.43 -12.14
CA VAL A 52 3.62 -5.57 -11.98
C VAL A 52 3.92 -6.27 -10.66
N THR A 53 2.87 -6.64 -9.96
CA THR A 53 2.97 -7.46 -8.74
C THR A 53 3.35 -8.87 -9.16
N VAL A 54 4.44 -9.39 -8.61
CA VAL A 54 4.88 -10.76 -8.94
C VAL A 54 4.74 -11.72 -7.77
N SER A 55 4.75 -11.22 -6.54
CA SER A 55 4.53 -12.08 -5.38
C SER A 55 4.21 -11.25 -4.15
N LEU A 56 3.62 -11.88 -3.17
CA LEU A 56 3.49 -11.33 -1.83
C LEU A 56 3.76 -12.46 -0.84
N ASP A 57 4.29 -12.11 0.31
CA ASP A 57 4.55 -13.10 1.35
C ASP A 57 3.26 -13.45 2.11
N SER A 58 3.35 -14.44 2.99
CA SER A 58 2.19 -14.84 3.78
C SER A 58 1.78 -13.72 4.72
N MET A 59 0.46 -13.55 4.85
CA MET A 59 -0.14 -12.49 5.66
C MET A 59 -1.19 -13.08 6.58
N SER A 60 -1.36 -12.45 7.73
CA SER A 60 -2.42 -12.79 8.67
C SER A 60 -3.23 -11.55 8.96
N PHE A 61 -4.54 -11.69 8.94
CA PHE A 61 -5.44 -10.59 9.31
C PHE A 61 -5.57 -10.56 10.83
N ILE A 62 -5.21 -9.42 11.42
CA ILE A 62 -5.20 -9.23 12.86
C ILE A 62 -6.56 -8.74 13.34
N SER A 63 -7.19 -7.85 12.58
CA SER A 63 -8.47 -7.24 12.91
C SER A 63 -9.37 -7.24 11.70
N PRO A 64 -10.69 -7.37 11.90
CA PRO A 64 -11.64 -7.25 10.78
C PRO A 64 -11.81 -5.80 10.36
N VAL A 65 -12.26 -5.61 9.12
CA VAL A 65 -12.68 -4.31 8.61
C VAL A 65 -14.21 -4.31 8.54
N LYS A 66 -14.82 -3.25 9.03
CA LYS A 66 -16.28 -3.09 9.07
C LYS A 66 -16.74 -2.01 8.10
N VAL A 67 -17.99 -2.11 7.67
CA VAL A 67 -18.60 -1.04 6.86
C VAL A 67 -18.50 0.28 7.62
N GLY A 68 -18.06 1.32 6.93
CA GLY A 68 -17.87 2.64 7.53
C GLY A 68 -16.47 2.89 8.06
N ASP A 69 -15.63 1.86 8.16
CA ASP A 69 -14.23 2.05 8.52
C ASP A 69 -13.50 2.76 7.40
N ILE A 70 -12.54 3.60 7.77
CA ILE A 70 -11.64 4.22 6.81
C ILE A 70 -10.34 3.41 6.83
N LEU A 71 -10.04 2.79 5.70
CA LEU A 71 -8.82 2.00 5.53
C LEU A 71 -7.71 2.90 5.02
N GLY A 72 -6.66 3.05 5.81
CA GLY A 72 -5.43 3.72 5.39
C GLY A 72 -4.37 2.67 5.08
N VAL A 73 -3.72 2.81 3.93
CA VAL A 73 -2.66 1.90 3.52
C VAL A 73 -1.35 2.66 3.45
N TYR A 74 -0.37 2.18 4.19
CA TYR A 74 0.95 2.78 4.32
C TYR A 74 1.96 1.91 3.57
N THR A 75 2.83 2.55 2.82
CA THR A 75 3.81 1.86 1.98
C THR A 75 5.22 2.38 2.23
N LYS A 76 6.18 1.46 2.13
CA LYS A 76 7.60 1.79 2.30
C LYS A 76 8.43 0.86 1.42
N VAL A 77 9.33 1.45 0.64
CA VAL A 77 10.28 0.65 -0.15
C VAL A 77 11.30 0.05 0.81
N LEU A 78 11.39 -1.28 0.84
CA LEU A 78 12.35 -1.99 1.70
C LEU A 78 13.63 -2.32 0.98
N ASN A 79 13.52 -2.75 -0.27
CA ASN A 79 14.68 -3.27 -1.00
C ASN A 79 14.46 -3.07 -2.49
N ILE A 80 15.54 -2.71 -3.17
CA ILE A 80 15.54 -2.52 -4.61
C ILE A 80 16.65 -3.38 -5.20
N GLY A 81 16.26 -4.29 -6.12
CA GLY A 81 17.19 -5.06 -6.94
C GLY A 81 17.43 -4.35 -8.26
N THR A 82 17.83 -5.08 -9.28
CA THR A 82 18.04 -4.51 -10.61
C THR A 82 16.72 -4.12 -11.26
N THR A 83 15.77 -5.05 -11.36
CA THR A 83 14.47 -4.84 -12.00
C THR A 83 13.31 -5.00 -11.03
N SER A 84 13.57 -5.42 -9.80
CA SER A 84 12.55 -5.72 -8.81
C SER A 84 12.70 -4.87 -7.57
N MET A 85 11.62 -4.76 -6.82
CA MET A 85 11.63 -4.09 -5.52
C MET A 85 10.63 -4.75 -4.60
N VAL A 86 10.88 -4.62 -3.30
CA VAL A 86 9.97 -5.10 -2.26
C VAL A 86 9.39 -3.88 -1.54
N ILE A 87 8.08 -3.84 -1.48
CA ILE A 87 7.33 -2.78 -0.78
C ILE A 87 6.71 -3.39 0.47
N HIS A 88 7.00 -2.82 1.62
CA HIS A 88 6.29 -3.15 2.85
C HIS A 88 4.98 -2.39 2.89
N VAL A 89 3.89 -3.09 3.15
CA VAL A 89 2.54 -2.53 3.09
C VAL A 89 1.82 -2.83 4.39
N GLU A 90 1.26 -1.80 5.02
CA GLU A 90 0.45 -1.94 6.22
C GLU A 90 -0.93 -1.37 5.98
N ALA A 91 -1.95 -2.11 6.37
CA ALA A 91 -3.34 -1.67 6.31
C ALA A 91 -3.83 -1.41 7.73
N TRP A 92 -4.36 -0.21 7.95
CA TRP A 92 -4.88 0.24 9.23
C TRP A 92 -6.29 0.77 9.04
N VAL A 93 -7.13 0.62 10.04
CA VAL A 93 -8.49 1.18 10.03
C VAL A 93 -8.65 2.21 11.11
N ARG A 94 -9.48 3.21 10.82
CA ARG A 94 -9.94 4.18 11.78
C ARG A 94 -11.46 4.07 11.83
N ARG A 95 -12.00 3.89 13.03
CA ARG A 95 -13.43 3.80 13.30
C ARG A 95 -13.91 5.08 13.95
N ASP A 96 -15.20 5.34 13.80
CA ASP A 96 -15.88 6.44 14.49
C ASP A 96 -15.25 7.83 14.25
N ARG A 97 -14.66 8.00 13.07
CA ARG A 97 -14.10 9.28 12.58
C ARG A 97 -12.92 9.80 13.37
N ILE A 98 -12.96 9.69 14.68
CA ILE A 98 -11.90 10.18 15.56
C ILE A 98 -11.32 9.10 16.48
N GLY A 99 -11.73 7.85 16.25
CA GLY A 99 -11.29 6.73 17.06
C GLY A 99 -9.82 6.37 16.85
N ASN A 100 -9.34 5.48 17.68
CA ASN A 100 -7.99 4.96 17.57
C ASN A 100 -7.83 4.15 16.28
N ARG A 101 -6.62 4.11 15.78
CA ARG A 101 -6.29 3.29 14.63
C ARG A 101 -5.96 1.88 15.09
N GLU A 102 -6.37 0.90 14.29
CA GLU A 102 -6.04 -0.50 14.50
C GLU A 102 -5.38 -1.06 13.25
N LYS A 103 -4.29 -1.80 13.44
CA LYS A 103 -3.65 -2.50 12.33
C LYS A 103 -4.52 -3.68 11.94
N VAL A 104 -4.82 -3.79 10.65
CA VAL A 104 -5.61 -4.89 10.07
C VAL A 104 -4.68 -6.02 9.66
N THR A 105 -3.66 -5.69 8.90
CA THR A 105 -2.69 -6.66 8.41
C THR A 105 -1.47 -5.93 7.84
N GLU A 106 -0.42 -6.69 7.56
CA GLU A 106 0.77 -6.17 6.90
C GLU A 106 1.42 -7.28 6.10
N GLY A 107 2.22 -6.90 5.12
CA GLY A 107 2.95 -7.85 4.30
C GLY A 107 3.91 -7.16 3.37
N ASN A 108 4.71 -7.95 2.70
CA ASN A 108 5.68 -7.45 1.73
C ASN A 108 5.25 -7.89 0.33
N PHE A 109 5.17 -6.92 -0.57
CA PHE A 109 4.78 -7.13 -1.96
C PHE A 109 5.99 -6.92 -2.84
N LYS A 110 6.22 -7.85 -3.76
CA LYS A 110 7.32 -7.75 -4.71
C LYS A 110 6.79 -7.30 -6.07
N PHE A 111 7.43 -6.29 -6.62
CA PHE A 111 7.10 -5.72 -7.93
C PHE A 111 8.29 -5.81 -8.86
N VAL A 112 7.99 -5.90 -10.14
CA VAL A 112 8.99 -5.81 -11.21
C VAL A 112 8.64 -4.61 -12.08
N ALA A 113 9.65 -3.78 -12.37
CA ALA A 113 9.50 -2.64 -13.28
C ALA A 113 9.48 -3.13 -14.73
N LEU A 114 8.57 -2.57 -15.52
CA LEU A 114 8.35 -2.96 -16.91
C LEU A 114 8.54 -1.79 -17.85
N ASP A 115 9.07 -2.07 -19.03
CA ASP A 115 9.10 -1.10 -20.13
C ASP A 115 7.73 -1.10 -20.85
N GLU A 116 7.61 -0.29 -21.90
CA GLU A 116 6.36 -0.14 -22.65
C GLU A 116 5.97 -1.42 -23.39
N GLN A 117 6.91 -2.32 -23.64
CA GLN A 117 6.65 -3.61 -24.28
C GLN A 117 6.36 -4.70 -23.26
N GLY A 118 6.33 -4.37 -21.97
CA GLY A 118 6.05 -5.33 -20.92
C GLY A 118 7.24 -6.18 -20.49
N LYS A 119 8.45 -5.80 -20.91
CA LYS A 119 9.68 -6.49 -20.49
C LYS A 119 10.25 -5.84 -19.25
N SER A 120 10.99 -6.62 -18.45
CA SER A 120 11.62 -6.09 -17.24
C SER A 120 12.58 -4.96 -17.58
N LYS A 121 12.60 -3.96 -16.72
CA LYS A 121 13.37 -2.73 -16.91
C LYS A 121 14.16 -2.45 -15.64
N LYS A 122 15.36 -1.92 -15.80
CA LYS A 122 16.18 -1.51 -14.66
C LYS A 122 15.50 -0.36 -13.91
N ILE A 123 15.42 -0.48 -12.59
CA ILE A 123 14.91 0.58 -11.72
C ILE A 123 15.99 1.67 -11.63
N PRO A 124 15.64 2.95 -11.87
CA PRO A 124 16.62 4.03 -11.81
C PRO A 124 17.17 4.23 -10.41
N ASP A 125 18.40 4.74 -10.32
CA ASP A 125 18.96 5.15 -9.03
C ASP A 125 18.18 6.34 -8.48
N GLU A 126 18.17 6.47 -7.16
CA GLU A 126 17.46 7.57 -6.50
C GLU A 126 17.94 8.94 -7.01
N SER A 127 19.23 9.06 -7.32
CA SER A 127 19.80 10.31 -7.86
C SER A 127 19.24 10.69 -9.23
N GLU A 128 18.67 9.74 -9.96
CA GLU A 128 18.08 9.97 -11.29
C GLU A 128 16.62 10.39 -11.22
N LEU A 129 16.02 10.36 -10.03
CA LEU A 129 14.61 10.64 -9.85
C LEU A 129 14.36 12.13 -9.71
N PRO A 130 13.22 12.63 -10.24
CA PRO A 130 12.83 14.02 -10.00
C PRO A 130 12.60 14.25 -8.51
N SER A 131 12.94 15.45 -8.04
CA SER A 131 12.79 15.79 -6.62
C SER A 131 11.35 15.65 -6.12
N TYR A 132 10.37 15.93 -6.96
CA TYR A 132 8.96 15.86 -6.56
C TYR A 132 8.51 14.46 -6.14
N VAL A 133 9.23 13.41 -6.51
CA VAL A 133 8.92 12.05 -6.07
C VAL A 133 8.99 11.95 -4.54
N PHE A 134 9.80 12.78 -3.92
CA PHE A 134 10.04 12.77 -2.48
C PHE A 134 9.30 13.88 -1.73
N GLU A 135 8.58 14.76 -2.43
CA GLU A 135 7.95 15.95 -1.85
C GLU A 135 6.58 15.71 -1.21
N SER A 136 6.05 14.50 -1.35
CA SER A 136 4.70 14.20 -0.87
C SER A 136 4.58 14.10 0.65
N ASP A 137 5.69 14.07 1.38
CA ASP A 137 5.66 13.87 2.82
C ASP A 137 4.98 15.02 3.58
N GLU A 138 5.14 16.24 3.10
CA GLU A 138 4.50 17.40 3.72
C GLU A 138 2.99 17.36 3.60
N PHE A 139 2.49 17.01 2.43
CA PHE A 139 1.05 16.89 2.20
C PHE A 139 0.45 15.82 3.13
N GLN A 140 1.14 14.72 3.32
CA GLN A 140 0.65 13.63 4.16
C GLN A 140 0.56 14.00 5.64
N ARG A 141 1.33 14.97 6.09
CA ARG A 141 1.22 15.46 7.48
C ARG A 141 -0.08 16.21 7.74
N LEU A 142 -0.73 16.68 6.69
CA LEU A 142 -1.97 17.46 6.80
C LEU A 142 -3.21 16.57 6.86
N ILE A 143 -3.07 15.31 6.55
CA ILE A 143 -4.15 14.35 6.52
C ILE A 143 -3.86 13.17 7.45
#